data_b9f3071124cd06e7e09759f84fa6c58d
#
_entry.id   b9f3071124cd06e7e09759f84fa6c58d
#
_cell.length_a   1.000
_cell.length_b   1.000
_cell.length_c   1.000
_cell.angle_alpha   90.00
_cell.angle_beta   90.00
_cell.angle_gamma   90.00
#
_symmetry.space_group_name_H-M   'P 1'
#
loop_
_entity.id
_entity.type
_entity.pdbx_description
1 polymer ?
#
loop_
_entity_poly.entity_id
_entity_poly.type
_entity_poly.pdbx_seq_one_letter_code
_entity_poly.pdbx_strand_id
1 'polypeptide(L)'
;MEGAVIPYAVGVDIACRMKLSILDLPPATLDDKFNLYKEALEGGTRFGIGSVHETPKDHPVMDQDWNVTRITREKKDVAWSQLGTSGSGNHFAEFGVLSLPELDSELGLEAGQYTALLSHSGSRGTGAAVCSSYSAMARSRLPRKYENLAYLAWLSLDSQEGQEYWSAMNLMGDYAAANHDVIHKLVSKLLGAKIIAGVENHHNFAWKEIHGGRELIVHRKGATPAGAGQLGVIPGSMASPAFVVRGKGNAESLNSASHGAGRRMSRKQAKEKYTWKAVQQDLEKKGVKVLFAGADEVPGAYKDIEEVMREQADLVAVVARFDPRIVKMCSDGSQAED
;
A
#
# COMPACT_ATOMS: atom_id res chain seq x y z
N MET A 1 11.65 15.37 11.92
CA MET A 1 11.80 16.85 11.98
C MET A 1 10.98 17.38 13.15
N GLU A 2 11.34 18.51 13.72
CA GLU A 2 10.50 19.22 14.68
C GLU A 2 9.69 20.29 13.99
N GLY A 3 8.38 20.35 14.26
CA GLY A 3 7.49 21.43 13.82
C GLY A 3 7.39 21.67 12.30
N ALA A 4 7.82 20.72 11.47
CA ALA A 4 7.79 20.89 10.01
C ALA A 4 7.55 19.56 9.28
N VAL A 5 6.92 19.65 8.11
CA VAL A 5 6.63 18.50 7.23
C VAL A 5 7.25 18.72 5.85
N ILE A 6 7.76 17.64 5.26
CA ILE A 6 8.34 17.62 3.91
C ILE A 6 7.37 16.88 2.99
N PRO A 7 6.58 17.55 2.15
CA PRO A 7 5.56 16.90 1.33
C PRO A 7 6.13 15.80 0.41
N TYR A 8 7.28 16.04 -0.21
CA TYR A 8 7.91 15.04 -1.09
C TYR A 8 8.46 13.81 -0.34
N ALA A 9 8.81 13.95 0.96
CA ALA A 9 9.26 12.83 1.80
C ALA A 9 8.09 11.96 2.31
N VAL A 10 6.85 12.43 2.20
CA VAL A 10 5.66 11.61 2.39
C VAL A 10 5.47 10.66 1.20
N GLY A 11 5.70 11.13 -0.01
CA GLY A 11 5.55 10.37 -1.25
C GLY A 11 4.40 10.89 -2.11
N VAL A 12 4.47 10.64 -3.42
CA VAL A 12 3.47 11.09 -4.40
C VAL A 12 2.14 10.40 -4.15
N ASP A 13 2.15 9.09 -3.91
CA ASP A 13 0.97 8.35 -3.46
C ASP A 13 0.87 8.41 -1.94
N ILE A 14 0.25 9.50 -1.44
CA ILE A 14 0.05 9.72 0.00
C ILE A 14 -0.74 8.55 0.58
N ALA A 15 -0.26 8.00 1.69
CA ALA A 15 -0.89 6.90 2.41
C ALA A 15 -1.09 5.62 1.57
N CYS A 16 -0.23 5.42 0.54
CA CYS A 16 -0.14 4.10 -0.08
C CYS A 16 -0.02 3.02 0.99
N ARG A 17 -0.82 1.95 0.89
CA ARG A 17 -1.00 1.00 1.98
C ARG A 17 -1.19 -0.43 1.53
N MET A 18 -0.97 -1.32 2.49
CA MET A 18 -1.34 -2.72 2.41
C MET A 18 -2.60 -2.97 3.22
N LYS A 19 -3.50 -3.80 2.70
CA LYS A 19 -4.61 -4.39 3.46
C LYS A 19 -4.68 -5.88 3.19
N LEU A 20 -4.65 -6.66 4.28
CA LEU A 20 -4.91 -8.09 4.29
C LEU A 20 -6.25 -8.34 4.96
N SER A 21 -7.15 -9.08 4.31
CA SER A 21 -8.40 -9.57 4.89
C SER A 21 -8.42 -11.09 4.88
N ILE A 22 -8.69 -11.69 6.02
CA ILE A 22 -8.78 -13.13 6.21
C ILE A 22 -10.24 -13.53 6.04
N LEU A 23 -10.50 -14.57 5.25
CA LEU A 23 -11.81 -14.97 4.80
C LEU A 23 -12.26 -16.28 5.44
N ASP A 24 -13.58 -16.47 5.61
CA ASP A 24 -14.21 -17.67 6.15
C ASP A 24 -14.27 -18.85 5.15
N LEU A 25 -13.35 -18.88 4.16
CA LEU A 25 -13.29 -19.92 3.14
C LEU A 25 -12.04 -20.81 3.34
N PRO A 26 -12.16 -22.15 3.18
CA PRO A 26 -11.01 -23.04 3.25
C PRO A 26 -10.01 -22.78 2.12
N PRO A 27 -8.69 -22.86 2.38
CA PRO A 27 -7.65 -22.63 1.35
C PRO A 27 -7.75 -23.54 0.12
N ALA A 28 -8.24 -24.77 0.24
CA ALA A 28 -8.44 -25.69 -0.88
C ALA A 28 -9.38 -25.10 -1.95
N THR A 29 -10.28 -24.21 -1.58
CA THR A 29 -11.20 -23.56 -2.53
C THR A 29 -10.50 -22.66 -3.55
N LEU A 30 -9.28 -22.21 -3.29
CA LEU A 30 -8.48 -21.41 -4.23
C LEU A 30 -8.18 -22.19 -5.53
N ASP A 31 -7.94 -23.49 -5.42
CA ASP A 31 -7.72 -24.36 -6.58
C ASP A 31 -9.06 -24.90 -7.14
N ASP A 32 -9.94 -25.40 -6.26
CA ASP A 32 -11.21 -26.02 -6.63
C ASP A 32 -12.19 -25.03 -7.31
N LYS A 33 -12.15 -23.76 -6.92
CA LYS A 33 -13.09 -22.72 -7.39
C LYS A 33 -12.36 -21.54 -8.05
N PHE A 34 -11.24 -21.81 -8.73
CA PHE A 34 -10.40 -20.76 -9.34
C PHE A 34 -11.21 -19.70 -10.12
N ASN A 35 -12.17 -20.10 -10.95
CA ASN A 35 -12.95 -19.16 -11.75
C ASN A 35 -13.75 -18.18 -10.89
N LEU A 36 -14.31 -18.63 -9.75
CA LEU A 36 -15.03 -17.76 -8.82
C LEU A 36 -14.10 -16.67 -8.24
N TYR A 37 -12.89 -17.06 -7.82
CA TYR A 37 -11.88 -16.12 -7.31
C TYR A 37 -11.40 -15.15 -8.38
N LYS A 38 -11.19 -15.64 -9.61
CA LYS A 38 -10.85 -14.82 -10.78
C LYS A 38 -11.93 -13.77 -11.05
N GLU A 39 -13.19 -14.18 -11.15
CA GLU A 39 -14.34 -13.30 -11.39
C GLU A 39 -14.50 -12.27 -10.28
N ALA A 40 -14.27 -12.66 -9.01
CA ALA A 40 -14.31 -11.75 -7.88
C ALA A 40 -13.21 -10.67 -7.97
N LEU A 41 -11.97 -11.01 -8.34
CA LEU A 41 -10.90 -10.03 -8.57
C LEU A 41 -11.18 -9.15 -9.78
N GLU A 42 -11.64 -9.72 -10.90
CA GLU A 42 -11.94 -8.98 -12.12
C GLU A 42 -13.11 -8.02 -11.93
N GLY A 43 -14.17 -8.45 -11.23
CA GLY A 43 -15.34 -7.64 -10.94
C GLY A 43 -15.14 -6.60 -9.85
N GLY A 44 -14.37 -6.95 -8.81
CA GLY A 44 -14.19 -6.14 -7.59
C GLY A 44 -13.03 -5.15 -7.64
N THR A 45 -12.16 -5.21 -8.66
CA THR A 45 -11.00 -4.32 -8.79
C THR A 45 -10.96 -3.63 -10.15
N ARG A 46 -10.44 -2.40 -10.18
CA ARG A 46 -10.19 -1.61 -11.39
C ARG A 46 -8.77 -1.08 -11.36
N PHE A 47 -7.95 -1.50 -12.35
CA PHE A 47 -6.55 -1.08 -12.50
C PHE A 47 -6.41 -0.06 -13.62
N GLY A 48 -5.29 0.69 -13.61
CA GLY A 48 -4.94 1.71 -14.60
C GLY A 48 -5.07 3.14 -14.08
N ILE A 49 -4.30 4.06 -14.69
CA ILE A 49 -4.38 5.50 -14.40
C ILE A 49 -5.76 6.02 -14.77
N GLY A 50 -6.36 6.77 -13.86
CA GLY A 50 -7.68 7.35 -14.10
C GLY A 50 -8.83 6.35 -14.17
N SER A 51 -8.59 5.07 -13.83
CA SER A 51 -9.66 4.06 -13.79
C SER A 51 -10.77 4.45 -12.81
N VAL A 52 -12.01 4.15 -13.21
CA VAL A 52 -13.21 4.44 -12.44
C VAL A 52 -14.17 3.23 -12.48
N HIS A 53 -15.09 3.16 -11.54
CA HIS A 53 -16.22 2.25 -11.64
C HIS A 53 -17.32 2.86 -12.52
N GLU A 54 -18.05 2.03 -13.27
CA GLU A 54 -19.22 2.48 -14.05
C GLU A 54 -20.26 3.18 -13.18
N THR A 55 -20.45 2.67 -11.96
CA THR A 55 -21.26 3.30 -10.93
C THR A 55 -20.33 3.68 -9.78
N PRO A 56 -20.23 4.97 -9.42
CA PRO A 56 -19.45 5.42 -8.29
C PRO A 56 -19.78 4.63 -7.01
N LYS A 57 -18.80 4.46 -6.14
CA LYS A 57 -18.95 3.76 -4.87
C LYS A 57 -19.12 4.77 -3.75
N ASP A 58 -19.96 4.42 -2.77
CA ASP A 58 -20.19 5.27 -1.61
C ASP A 58 -19.36 4.79 -0.42
N HIS A 59 -18.81 5.76 0.31
CA HIS A 59 -18.14 5.54 1.58
C HIS A 59 -18.20 6.84 2.40
N PRO A 60 -18.34 6.78 3.73
CA PRO A 60 -18.43 7.98 4.60
C PRO A 60 -17.28 8.98 4.46
N VAL A 61 -16.12 8.56 3.94
CA VAL A 61 -15.00 9.47 3.65
C VAL A 61 -15.40 10.59 2.69
N MET A 62 -16.38 10.35 1.80
CA MET A 62 -16.84 11.36 0.85
C MET A 62 -17.72 12.44 1.53
N ASP A 63 -18.24 12.16 2.73
CA ASP A 63 -19.03 13.09 3.56
C ASP A 63 -18.17 13.93 4.50
N GLN A 64 -16.85 13.62 4.61
CA GLN A 64 -15.90 14.44 5.37
C GLN A 64 -15.75 15.84 4.72
N ASP A 65 -15.08 16.74 5.43
CA ASP A 65 -14.79 18.08 4.90
C ASP A 65 -13.67 18.03 3.83
N TRP A 66 -14.03 18.09 2.57
CA TRP A 66 -13.12 18.22 1.43
C TRP A 66 -12.69 19.68 1.16
N ASN A 67 -13.22 20.66 1.91
CA ASN A 67 -12.84 22.06 1.76
C ASN A 67 -11.62 22.45 2.58
N VAL A 68 -10.95 21.46 3.22
CA VAL A 68 -9.73 21.69 4.02
C VAL A 68 -8.64 22.39 3.21
N THR A 69 -8.61 22.19 1.90
CA THR A 69 -7.76 22.94 0.97
C THR A 69 -8.47 23.18 -0.36
N ARG A 70 -7.93 24.12 -1.17
CA ARG A 70 -8.41 24.34 -2.54
C ARG A 70 -8.27 23.06 -3.38
N ILE A 71 -7.13 22.35 -3.28
CA ILE A 71 -6.85 21.13 -4.08
C ILE A 71 -7.81 20.01 -3.73
N THR A 72 -8.05 19.76 -2.45
CA THR A 72 -8.96 18.69 -2.02
C THR A 72 -10.38 18.96 -2.49
N ARG A 73 -10.85 20.23 -2.38
CA ARG A 73 -12.17 20.64 -2.88
C ARG A 73 -12.31 20.42 -4.40
N GLU A 74 -11.30 20.86 -5.19
CA GLU A 74 -11.32 20.72 -6.66
C GLU A 74 -11.23 19.26 -7.12
N LYS A 75 -10.71 18.36 -6.28
CA LYS A 75 -10.51 16.94 -6.59
C LYS A 75 -11.55 16.00 -6.00
N LYS A 76 -12.53 16.49 -5.26
CA LYS A 76 -13.55 15.66 -4.59
C LYS A 76 -14.29 14.74 -5.57
N ASP A 77 -14.78 15.27 -6.69
CA ASP A 77 -15.53 14.48 -7.68
C ASP A 77 -14.66 13.41 -8.35
N VAL A 78 -13.38 13.74 -8.62
CA VAL A 78 -12.40 12.78 -9.13
C VAL A 78 -12.15 11.67 -8.10
N ALA A 79 -11.96 12.03 -6.83
CA ALA A 79 -11.79 11.06 -5.74
C ALA A 79 -13.01 10.13 -5.64
N TRP A 80 -14.22 10.68 -5.71
CA TRP A 80 -15.44 9.88 -5.66
C TRP A 80 -15.51 8.89 -6.83
N SER A 81 -15.24 9.33 -8.04
CA SER A 81 -15.24 8.46 -9.22
C SER A 81 -14.19 7.35 -9.16
N GLN A 82 -13.05 7.59 -8.50
CA GLN A 82 -11.94 6.66 -8.36
C GLN A 82 -12.01 5.77 -7.10
N LEU A 83 -12.99 5.98 -6.22
CA LEU A 83 -13.12 5.23 -4.98
C LEU A 83 -13.34 3.73 -5.25
N GLY A 84 -12.55 2.88 -4.61
CA GLY A 84 -12.57 1.43 -4.82
C GLY A 84 -11.77 0.98 -6.05
N THR A 85 -10.88 1.83 -6.59
CA THR A 85 -9.97 1.44 -7.69
C THR A 85 -8.55 1.18 -7.19
N SER A 86 -7.82 0.32 -7.90
CA SER A 86 -6.51 -0.16 -7.45
C SER A 86 -5.33 0.66 -7.99
N GLY A 87 -5.47 1.30 -9.15
CA GLY A 87 -4.43 2.11 -9.76
C GLY A 87 -3.44 1.38 -10.66
N SER A 88 -2.22 1.88 -10.72
CA SER A 88 -1.18 1.39 -11.63
C SER A 88 0.14 1.11 -10.90
N GLY A 89 1.17 0.76 -11.65
CA GLY A 89 2.50 0.49 -11.11
C GLY A 89 2.55 -0.82 -10.33
N ASN A 90 3.10 -0.77 -9.11
CA ASN A 90 3.23 -1.91 -8.21
C ASN A 90 1.96 -2.22 -7.41
N HIS A 91 0.83 -1.58 -7.73
CA HIS A 91 -0.44 -1.87 -7.09
C HIS A 91 -0.99 -3.23 -7.56
N PHE A 92 -1.56 -3.97 -6.61
CA PHE A 92 -2.09 -5.31 -6.85
C PHE A 92 -3.28 -5.64 -5.96
N ALA A 93 -3.99 -6.69 -6.33
CA ALA A 93 -4.92 -7.41 -5.49
C ALA A 93 -4.73 -8.92 -5.74
N GLU A 94 -4.62 -9.70 -4.68
CA GLU A 94 -4.32 -11.11 -4.81
C GLU A 94 -4.98 -11.94 -3.72
N PHE A 95 -5.34 -13.16 -4.07
CA PHE A 95 -5.71 -14.19 -3.11
C PHE A 95 -4.54 -15.14 -2.86
N GLY A 96 -4.43 -15.61 -1.64
CA GLY A 96 -3.42 -16.58 -1.23
C GLY A 96 -3.78 -17.31 0.04
N VAL A 97 -2.83 -18.11 0.50
CA VAL A 97 -2.93 -18.86 1.76
C VAL A 97 -2.14 -18.14 2.84
N LEU A 98 -2.81 -17.76 3.91
CA LEU A 98 -2.18 -17.25 5.12
C LEU A 98 -1.94 -18.43 6.07
N SER A 99 -0.68 -18.67 6.43
CA SER A 99 -0.27 -19.68 7.42
C SER A 99 0.07 -18.99 8.73
N LEU A 100 -0.72 -19.26 9.77
CA LEU A 100 -0.54 -18.77 11.14
C LEU A 100 -0.01 -19.92 12.00
N PRO A 101 1.25 -19.86 12.47
CA PRO A 101 1.88 -20.98 13.19
C PRO A 101 1.35 -21.16 14.61
N GLU A 102 0.88 -20.10 15.24
CA GLU A 102 0.39 -20.06 16.62
C GLU A 102 -0.87 -19.20 16.71
N LEU A 103 -1.65 -19.36 17.79
CA LEU A 103 -2.78 -18.48 18.08
C LEU A 103 -2.30 -17.02 18.18
N ASP A 104 -3.00 -16.12 17.49
CA ASP A 104 -2.82 -14.68 17.66
C ASP A 104 -4.08 -14.05 18.24
N SER A 105 -3.96 -13.53 19.45
CA SER A 105 -5.11 -12.99 20.21
C SER A 105 -5.63 -11.66 19.62
N GLU A 106 -4.80 -10.88 18.93
CA GLU A 106 -5.22 -9.61 18.32
C GLU A 106 -5.99 -9.88 17.01
N LEU A 107 -5.57 -10.87 16.23
CA LEU A 107 -6.33 -11.36 15.08
C LEU A 107 -7.55 -12.18 15.49
N GLY A 108 -7.56 -12.74 16.71
CA GLY A 108 -8.61 -13.64 17.20
C GLY A 108 -8.66 -14.96 16.43
N LEU A 109 -7.50 -15.46 15.96
CA LEU A 109 -7.39 -16.65 15.12
C LEU A 109 -6.49 -17.70 15.75
N GLU A 110 -6.91 -18.96 15.67
CA GLU A 110 -6.11 -20.11 16.04
C GLU A 110 -4.99 -20.40 15.02
N ALA A 111 -4.02 -21.23 15.42
CA ALA A 111 -3.02 -21.74 14.48
C ALA A 111 -3.70 -22.49 13.32
N GLY A 112 -3.29 -22.22 12.08
CA GLY A 112 -3.92 -22.84 10.92
C GLY A 112 -3.61 -22.15 9.60
N GLN A 113 -4.31 -22.60 8.57
CA GLN A 113 -4.25 -22.02 7.24
C GLN A 113 -5.59 -21.39 6.86
N TYR A 114 -5.54 -20.21 6.31
CA TYR A 114 -6.70 -19.40 5.97
C TYR A 114 -6.59 -18.89 4.54
N THR A 115 -7.73 -18.75 3.88
CA THR A 115 -7.79 -17.97 2.64
C THR A 115 -7.73 -16.49 2.98
N ALA A 116 -6.89 -15.73 2.28
CA ALA A 116 -6.78 -14.30 2.50
C ALA A 116 -6.75 -13.53 1.18
N LEU A 117 -7.27 -12.30 1.22
CA LEU A 117 -7.18 -11.27 0.19
C LEU A 117 -6.18 -10.22 0.63
N LEU A 118 -5.14 -10.00 -0.18
CA LEU A 118 -4.14 -8.96 0.04
C LEU A 118 -4.25 -7.93 -1.08
N SER A 119 -4.20 -6.65 -0.75
CA SER A 119 -4.15 -5.58 -1.75
C SER A 119 -3.15 -4.49 -1.40
N HIS A 120 -2.61 -3.87 -2.44
CA HIS A 120 -1.76 -2.69 -2.41
C HIS A 120 -2.37 -1.61 -3.29
N SER A 121 -2.69 -0.46 -2.72
CA SER A 121 -3.26 0.71 -3.39
C SER A 121 -3.06 1.95 -2.52
N GLY A 122 -3.49 3.12 -2.97
CA GLY A 122 -3.29 4.38 -2.22
C GLY A 122 -4.38 5.41 -2.49
N SER A 123 -4.01 6.68 -2.38
CA SER A 123 -4.91 7.84 -2.49
C SER A 123 -5.18 8.28 -3.93
N ARG A 124 -4.77 7.50 -4.91
CA ARG A 124 -5.02 7.70 -6.33
C ARG A 124 -4.48 9.07 -6.82
N GLY A 125 -4.97 9.54 -7.96
CA GLY A 125 -4.59 10.81 -8.54
C GLY A 125 -4.83 12.04 -7.64
N THR A 126 -5.72 11.91 -6.66
CA THR A 126 -6.01 13.00 -5.72
C THR A 126 -4.86 13.22 -4.75
N GLY A 127 -4.29 12.14 -4.17
CA GLY A 127 -3.11 12.24 -3.32
C GLY A 127 -1.89 12.77 -4.08
N ALA A 128 -1.70 12.32 -5.33
CA ALA A 128 -0.64 12.83 -6.21
C ALA A 128 -0.78 14.36 -6.46
N ALA A 129 -2.01 14.85 -6.65
CA ALA A 129 -2.27 16.28 -6.83
C ALA A 129 -1.94 17.09 -5.56
N VAL A 130 -2.31 16.58 -4.38
CA VAL A 130 -1.96 17.18 -3.08
C VAL A 130 -0.44 17.23 -2.89
N CYS A 131 0.25 16.09 -3.06
CA CYS A 131 1.71 16.03 -2.93
C CYS A 131 2.41 17.00 -3.87
N SER A 132 2.04 17.00 -5.16
CA SER A 132 2.67 17.83 -6.18
C SER A 132 2.50 19.32 -5.88
N SER A 133 1.28 19.74 -5.50
CA SER A 133 0.96 21.14 -5.18
C SER A 133 1.79 21.66 -3.99
N TYR A 134 1.78 20.92 -2.87
CA TYR A 134 2.48 21.35 -1.67
C TYR A 134 3.98 21.15 -1.74
N SER A 135 4.49 20.19 -2.51
CA SER A 135 5.92 20.08 -2.84
C SER A 135 6.41 21.26 -3.66
N ALA A 136 5.63 21.74 -4.64
CA ALA A 136 5.96 22.93 -5.42
C ALA A 136 5.95 24.18 -4.52
N MET A 137 4.95 24.30 -3.65
CA MET A 137 4.85 25.41 -2.68
C MET A 137 6.04 25.42 -1.71
N ALA A 138 6.42 24.28 -1.14
CA ALA A 138 7.57 24.16 -0.25
C ALA A 138 8.86 24.60 -0.97
N ARG A 139 9.05 24.14 -2.22
CA ARG A 139 10.21 24.54 -3.04
C ARG A 139 10.29 26.02 -3.31
N SER A 140 9.16 26.67 -3.63
CA SER A 140 9.11 28.11 -3.91
C SER A 140 9.49 28.98 -2.70
N ARG A 141 9.39 28.42 -1.50
CA ARG A 141 9.72 29.10 -0.22
C ARG A 141 11.10 28.73 0.34
N LEU A 142 11.79 27.78 -0.32
CA LEU A 142 13.09 27.30 0.15
C LEU A 142 14.13 28.43 0.04
N PRO A 143 14.87 28.75 1.12
CA PRO A 143 15.94 29.72 1.05
C PRO A 143 17.00 29.30 0.03
N ARG A 144 17.55 30.26 -0.76
CA ARG A 144 18.54 30.00 -1.81
C ARG A 144 19.72 29.14 -1.39
N LYS A 145 20.17 29.27 -0.14
CA LYS A 145 21.29 28.48 0.42
C LYS A 145 20.99 26.97 0.49
N TYR A 146 19.73 26.55 0.34
CA TYR A 146 19.29 25.15 0.36
C TYR A 146 18.72 24.70 -1.00
N GLU A 147 18.94 25.43 -2.09
CA GLU A 147 18.39 25.12 -3.41
C GLU A 147 18.75 23.70 -3.89
N ASN A 148 19.95 23.21 -3.52
CA ASN A 148 20.39 21.83 -3.78
C ASN A 148 19.57 20.76 -3.04
N LEU A 149 18.76 21.14 -2.04
CA LEU A 149 17.87 20.29 -1.25
C LEU A 149 16.40 20.43 -1.64
N ALA A 150 16.10 20.85 -2.87
CA ALA A 150 14.74 21.16 -3.32
C ALA A 150 13.71 20.04 -3.10
N TYR A 151 14.14 18.76 -3.16
CA TYR A 151 13.29 17.61 -2.85
C TYR A 151 13.06 17.39 -1.34
N LEU A 152 13.84 18.06 -0.49
CA LEU A 152 13.65 18.07 0.96
C LEU A 152 13.06 19.39 1.47
N ALA A 153 12.51 20.21 0.57
CA ALA A 153 11.83 21.44 0.93
C ALA A 153 10.66 21.15 1.90
N TRP A 154 10.55 21.96 2.94
CA TRP A 154 9.61 21.75 4.04
C TRP A 154 8.61 22.89 4.19
N LEU A 155 7.51 22.61 4.87
CA LEU A 155 6.53 23.57 5.35
C LEU A 155 6.51 23.55 6.87
N SER A 156 6.64 24.71 7.52
CA SER A 156 6.47 24.81 8.97
C SER A 156 5.02 24.50 9.33
N LEU A 157 4.80 23.68 10.35
CA LEU A 157 3.45 23.42 10.87
C LEU A 157 2.86 24.63 11.61
N ASP A 158 3.64 25.66 11.90
CA ASP A 158 3.13 26.95 12.40
C ASP A 158 2.62 27.87 11.28
N SER A 159 2.88 27.51 10.01
CA SER A 159 2.38 28.25 8.86
C SER A 159 1.01 27.73 8.40
N GLN A 160 0.22 28.59 7.75
CA GLN A 160 -1.06 28.21 7.15
C GLN A 160 -0.88 27.04 6.18
N GLU A 161 0.12 27.09 5.30
CA GLU A 161 0.37 26.09 4.27
C GLU A 161 0.81 24.74 4.85
N GLY A 162 1.55 24.76 5.96
CA GLY A 162 1.90 23.55 6.70
C GLY A 162 0.68 22.90 7.32
N GLN A 163 -0.23 23.68 7.90
CA GLN A 163 -1.49 23.18 8.45
C GLN A 163 -2.44 22.67 7.37
N GLU A 164 -2.55 23.39 6.25
CA GLU A 164 -3.34 22.97 5.09
C GLU A 164 -2.82 21.64 4.54
N TYR A 165 -1.49 21.51 4.34
CA TYR A 165 -0.90 20.25 3.87
C TYR A 165 -1.14 19.12 4.86
N TRP A 166 -0.96 19.36 6.17
CA TRP A 166 -1.18 18.35 7.20
C TRP A 166 -2.62 17.84 7.20
N SER A 167 -3.59 18.74 7.09
CA SER A 167 -5.02 18.39 7.00
C SER A 167 -5.34 17.63 5.71
N ALA A 168 -4.82 18.09 4.56
CA ALA A 168 -5.01 17.40 3.29
C ALA A 168 -4.36 16.00 3.28
N MET A 169 -3.15 15.85 3.84
CA MET A 169 -2.47 14.57 3.96
C MET A 169 -3.29 13.57 4.79
N ASN A 170 -3.87 14.01 5.92
CA ASN A 170 -4.72 13.16 6.75
C ASN A 170 -6.00 12.76 6.01
N LEU A 171 -6.66 13.68 5.32
CA LEU A 171 -7.83 13.37 4.47
C LEU A 171 -7.47 12.33 3.39
N MET A 172 -6.29 12.43 2.77
CA MET A 172 -5.81 11.43 1.80
C MET A 172 -5.53 10.08 2.49
N GLY A 173 -5.11 10.09 3.75
CA GLY A 173 -4.98 8.89 4.58
C GLY A 173 -6.31 8.16 4.75
N ASP A 174 -7.34 8.88 5.14
CA ASP A 174 -8.70 8.35 5.31
C ASP A 174 -9.28 7.88 3.97
N TYR A 175 -9.05 8.64 2.90
CA TYR A 175 -9.49 8.27 1.56
C TYR A 175 -8.79 6.99 1.06
N ALA A 176 -7.49 6.82 1.28
CA ALA A 176 -6.78 5.60 0.91
C ALA A 176 -7.27 4.38 1.72
N ALA A 177 -7.61 4.56 3.01
CA ALA A 177 -8.24 3.50 3.81
C ALA A 177 -9.61 3.10 3.25
N ALA A 178 -10.45 4.09 2.96
CA ALA A 178 -11.77 3.90 2.35
C ALA A 178 -11.68 3.18 1.00
N ASN A 179 -10.67 3.53 0.19
CA ASN A 179 -10.42 2.89 -1.08
C ASN A 179 -10.20 1.38 -0.94
N HIS A 180 -9.36 0.96 0.01
CA HIS A 180 -9.13 -0.46 0.32
C HIS A 180 -10.38 -1.14 0.91
N ASP A 181 -11.13 -0.43 1.77
CA ASP A 181 -12.38 -0.95 2.33
C ASP A 181 -13.40 -1.29 1.22
N VAL A 182 -13.55 -0.40 0.26
CA VAL A 182 -14.45 -0.63 -0.89
C VAL A 182 -13.96 -1.81 -1.73
N ILE A 183 -12.65 -1.89 -2.06
CA ILE A 183 -12.07 -3.01 -2.80
C ILE A 183 -12.37 -4.33 -2.08
N HIS A 184 -12.01 -4.45 -0.79
CA HIS A 184 -12.18 -5.69 -0.04
C HIS A 184 -13.64 -6.09 0.14
N LYS A 185 -14.54 -5.14 0.40
CA LYS A 185 -15.98 -5.38 0.48
C LYS A 185 -16.58 -5.85 -0.85
N LEU A 186 -16.17 -5.24 -1.97
CA LEU A 186 -16.64 -5.64 -3.30
C LEU A 186 -16.17 -7.06 -3.66
N VAL A 187 -14.88 -7.32 -3.50
CA VAL A 187 -14.29 -8.63 -3.82
C VAL A 187 -14.88 -9.72 -2.93
N SER A 188 -14.98 -9.52 -1.62
CA SER A 188 -15.56 -10.48 -0.68
C SER A 188 -17.04 -10.74 -0.98
N LYS A 189 -17.79 -9.70 -1.31
CA LYS A 189 -19.21 -9.82 -1.70
C LYS A 189 -19.38 -10.66 -2.97
N LEU A 190 -18.57 -10.43 -4.00
CA LEU A 190 -18.62 -11.19 -5.25
C LEU A 190 -18.21 -12.65 -5.03
N LEU A 191 -17.28 -12.89 -4.11
CA LEU A 191 -16.87 -14.24 -3.73
C LEU A 191 -17.90 -14.97 -2.84
N GLY A 192 -18.81 -14.22 -2.20
CA GLY A 192 -19.75 -14.76 -1.22
C GLY A 192 -19.09 -15.11 0.12
N ALA A 193 -17.96 -14.47 0.45
CA ALA A 193 -17.16 -14.71 1.65
C ALA A 193 -17.36 -13.61 2.70
N LYS A 194 -17.15 -13.97 3.98
CA LYS A 194 -17.08 -13.01 5.09
C LYS A 194 -15.63 -12.75 5.46
N ILE A 195 -15.32 -11.49 5.75
CA ILE A 195 -14.05 -11.11 6.36
C ILE A 195 -14.15 -11.40 7.86
N ILE A 196 -13.23 -12.23 8.39
CA ILE A 196 -13.23 -12.64 9.79
C ILE A 196 -12.12 -11.95 10.61
N ALA A 197 -11.08 -11.49 9.96
CA ALA A 197 -10.00 -10.71 10.57
C ALA A 197 -9.25 -9.91 9.49
N GLY A 198 -8.35 -9.02 9.88
CA GLY A 198 -7.53 -8.29 8.92
C GLY A 198 -6.43 -7.46 9.56
N VAL A 199 -5.46 -7.08 8.73
CA VAL A 199 -4.36 -6.18 9.08
C VAL A 199 -4.21 -5.14 7.99
N GLU A 200 -3.98 -3.88 8.36
CA GLU A 200 -3.64 -2.83 7.41
C GLU A 200 -2.56 -1.89 7.95
N ASN A 201 -1.72 -1.39 7.08
CA ASN A 201 -0.69 -0.41 7.40
C ASN A 201 -0.36 0.44 6.17
N HIS A 202 -0.14 1.72 6.37
CA HIS A 202 0.32 2.61 5.31
C HIS A 202 1.82 2.92 5.47
N HIS A 203 2.50 3.20 4.36
CA HIS A 203 3.96 3.26 4.29
C HIS A 203 4.49 4.51 3.53
N ASN A 204 3.60 5.45 3.20
CA ASN A 204 3.93 6.76 2.62
C ASN A 204 3.14 7.83 3.37
N PHE A 205 3.68 8.28 4.51
CA PHE A 205 2.98 9.23 5.38
C PHE A 205 3.93 9.99 6.29
N ALA A 206 3.41 10.92 7.08
CA ALA A 206 4.12 11.57 8.17
C ALA A 206 3.31 11.48 9.47
N TRP A 207 3.98 11.16 10.56
CA TRP A 207 3.37 10.98 11.89
C TRP A 207 3.98 11.92 12.91
N LYS A 208 3.17 12.39 13.86
CA LYS A 208 3.65 13.00 15.11
C LYS A 208 3.96 11.89 16.10
N GLU A 209 5.21 11.74 16.47
CA GLU A 209 5.69 10.68 17.37
C GLU A 209 6.64 11.25 18.42
N ILE A 210 6.69 10.61 19.59
CA ILE A 210 7.63 10.97 20.64
C ILE A 210 8.85 10.08 20.58
N HIS A 211 10.02 10.67 20.30
CA HIS A 211 11.30 9.99 20.28
C HIS A 211 12.30 10.75 21.15
N GLY A 212 12.92 10.06 22.12
CA GLY A 212 13.86 10.68 23.06
C GLY A 212 13.25 11.84 23.85
N GLY A 213 11.94 11.77 24.16
CA GLY A 213 11.22 12.82 24.88
C GLY A 213 10.85 14.06 24.06
N ARG A 214 11.08 14.04 22.73
CA ARG A 214 10.77 15.15 21.81
C ARG A 214 9.69 14.73 20.83
N GLU A 215 8.74 15.63 20.53
CA GLU A 215 7.78 15.43 19.45
C GLU A 215 8.47 15.65 18.11
N LEU A 216 8.46 14.62 17.29
CA LEU A 216 9.04 14.64 15.95
C LEU A 216 7.98 14.35 14.90
N ILE A 217 8.12 14.98 13.73
CA ILE A 217 7.42 14.57 12.52
C ILE A 217 8.27 13.51 11.83
N VAL A 218 7.86 12.25 11.95
CA VAL A 218 8.54 11.09 11.37
C VAL A 218 7.94 10.82 9.99
N HIS A 219 8.76 10.99 8.95
CA HIS A 219 8.36 10.71 7.56
C HIS A 219 8.77 9.29 7.20
N ARG A 220 7.81 8.50 6.70
CA ARG A 220 8.09 7.19 6.13
C ARG A 220 7.65 7.17 4.68
N LYS A 221 8.61 6.94 3.78
CA LYS A 221 8.40 6.73 2.35
C LYS A 221 9.08 5.42 1.96
N GLY A 222 8.29 4.41 1.62
CA GLY A 222 8.83 3.07 1.44
C GLY A 222 9.30 2.42 2.75
N ALA A 223 8.75 2.84 3.87
CA ALA A 223 8.93 2.25 5.19
C ALA A 223 7.57 2.18 5.91
N THR A 224 7.39 1.17 6.76
CA THR A 224 6.16 1.00 7.53
C THR A 224 6.39 1.27 9.01
N PRO A 225 5.39 1.78 9.75
CA PRO A 225 5.45 1.82 11.21
C PRO A 225 5.65 0.42 11.81
N ALA A 226 6.54 0.32 12.79
CA ALA A 226 6.88 -0.91 13.51
C ALA A 226 7.03 -0.63 15.02
N GLY A 227 6.12 0.18 15.58
CA GLY A 227 6.02 0.41 17.01
C GLY A 227 5.82 -0.90 17.78
N ALA A 228 6.19 -0.93 19.08
CA ALA A 228 6.07 -2.14 19.89
C ALA A 228 4.64 -2.69 19.86
N GLY A 229 4.48 -3.93 19.44
CA GLY A 229 3.19 -4.60 19.34
C GLY A 229 2.37 -4.28 18.07
N GLN A 230 2.74 -3.28 17.29
CA GLN A 230 1.98 -2.85 16.12
C GLN A 230 2.01 -3.88 15.00
N LEU A 231 0.83 -4.32 14.52
CA LEU A 231 0.71 -5.19 13.36
C LEU A 231 0.96 -4.43 12.06
N GLY A 232 1.52 -5.16 11.07
CA GLY A 232 1.72 -4.67 9.71
C GLY A 232 1.86 -5.80 8.70
N VAL A 233 1.86 -5.46 7.42
CA VAL A 233 2.07 -6.40 6.31
C VAL A 233 3.26 -5.93 5.48
N ILE A 234 4.20 -6.83 5.22
CA ILE A 234 5.40 -6.59 4.40
C ILE A 234 5.36 -7.54 3.19
N PRO A 235 5.02 -7.05 1.98
CA PRO A 235 4.90 -7.89 0.79
C PRO A 235 6.26 -8.20 0.13
N GLY A 236 6.33 -9.36 -0.50
CA GLY A 236 7.41 -9.74 -1.40
C GLY A 236 7.16 -9.30 -2.84
N SER A 237 6.80 -10.26 -3.69
CA SER A 237 6.43 -10.06 -5.10
C SER A 237 5.29 -11.00 -5.46
N MET A 238 4.76 -10.92 -6.70
CA MET A 238 3.70 -11.81 -7.17
C MET A 238 4.00 -13.32 -7.06
N ALA A 239 5.26 -13.71 -6.80
CA ALA A 239 5.67 -15.12 -6.62
C ALA A 239 6.42 -15.37 -5.31
N SER A 240 6.47 -14.39 -4.44
CA SER A 240 7.17 -14.45 -3.14
C SER A 240 6.19 -14.12 -2.03
N PRO A 241 6.39 -14.66 -0.82
CA PRO A 241 5.45 -14.44 0.27
C PRO A 241 5.34 -12.97 0.69
N ALA A 242 4.22 -12.65 1.32
CA ALA A 242 4.10 -11.50 2.21
C ALA A 242 4.11 -11.99 3.66
N PHE A 243 4.48 -11.11 4.59
CA PHE A 243 4.52 -11.44 6.01
C PHE A 243 3.61 -10.50 6.79
N VAL A 244 2.77 -11.07 7.66
CA VAL A 244 2.17 -10.33 8.77
C VAL A 244 3.22 -10.26 9.85
N VAL A 245 3.49 -9.06 10.33
CA VAL A 245 4.56 -8.80 11.29
C VAL A 245 4.04 -8.03 12.49
N ARG A 246 4.77 -8.14 13.59
CA ARG A 246 4.57 -7.34 14.80
C ARG A 246 5.82 -6.51 15.09
N GLY A 247 5.67 -5.21 15.15
CA GLY A 247 6.76 -4.27 15.44
C GLY A 247 7.38 -4.50 16.82
N LYS A 248 8.68 -4.29 16.91
CA LYS A 248 9.47 -4.42 18.15
C LYS A 248 9.75 -3.08 18.84
N GLY A 249 9.38 -1.96 18.22
CA GLY A 249 9.60 -0.63 18.80
C GLY A 249 11.07 -0.26 18.86
N ASN A 250 11.85 -0.58 17.83
CA ASN A 250 13.27 -0.25 17.78
C ASN A 250 13.46 1.27 17.63
N ALA A 251 14.04 1.90 18.64
CA ALA A 251 14.22 3.37 18.67
C ALA A 251 15.24 3.88 17.64
N GLU A 252 16.23 3.06 17.27
CA GLU A 252 17.26 3.44 16.30
C GLU A 252 16.68 3.56 14.89
N SER A 253 15.66 2.77 14.56
CA SER A 253 14.91 2.86 13.32
C SER A 253 13.75 3.86 13.37
N LEU A 254 13.58 4.62 14.46
CA LEU A 254 12.40 5.43 14.73
C LEU A 254 11.11 4.61 14.62
N ASN A 255 11.09 3.41 15.23
CA ASN A 255 9.96 2.48 15.17
C ASN A 255 9.50 2.19 13.73
N SER A 256 10.44 1.94 12.83
CA SER A 256 10.16 1.73 11.41
C SER A 256 10.77 0.43 10.90
N ALA A 257 10.16 -0.17 9.89
CA ALA A 257 10.63 -1.35 9.18
C ALA A 257 10.51 -1.16 7.66
N SER A 258 11.09 -2.04 6.87
CA SER A 258 10.90 -2.07 5.41
C SER A 258 9.42 -2.26 5.08
N HIS A 259 8.91 -1.56 4.06
CA HIS A 259 7.52 -1.69 3.61
C HIS A 259 7.29 -2.88 2.67
N GLY A 260 8.35 -3.54 2.19
CA GLY A 260 8.31 -4.65 1.24
C GLY A 260 9.71 -5.07 0.83
N ALA A 261 9.81 -6.00 -0.13
CA ALA A 261 11.08 -6.52 -0.64
C ALA A 261 12.01 -5.42 -1.20
N GLY A 262 11.43 -4.38 -1.77
CA GLY A 262 12.20 -3.36 -2.48
C GLY A 262 12.73 -3.85 -3.84
N ARG A 263 12.89 -2.92 -4.77
CA ARG A 263 13.39 -3.23 -6.12
C ARG A 263 14.91 -3.31 -6.14
N ARG A 264 15.45 -4.22 -6.94
CA ARG A 264 16.89 -4.31 -7.24
C ARG A 264 17.25 -3.77 -8.63
N MET A 265 16.25 -3.42 -9.44
CA MET A 265 16.43 -2.78 -10.75
C MET A 265 15.27 -1.86 -11.08
N SER A 266 15.50 -0.91 -11.99
CA SER A 266 14.46 0.01 -12.46
C SER A 266 13.41 -0.73 -13.30
N ARG A 267 12.21 -0.12 -13.45
CA ARG A 267 11.15 -0.65 -14.32
C ARG A 267 11.62 -0.82 -15.75
N LYS A 268 12.40 0.15 -16.28
CA LYS A 268 12.99 0.09 -17.62
C LYS A 268 13.90 -1.12 -17.76
N GLN A 269 14.85 -1.32 -16.86
CA GLN A 269 15.74 -2.48 -16.86
C GLN A 269 14.98 -3.80 -16.77
N ALA A 270 13.89 -3.87 -15.99
CA ALA A 270 13.08 -5.07 -15.90
C ALA A 270 12.40 -5.40 -17.24
N LYS A 271 11.79 -4.39 -17.91
CA LYS A 271 11.18 -4.55 -19.24
C LYS A 271 12.18 -4.98 -20.32
N GLU A 272 13.44 -4.52 -20.22
CA GLU A 272 14.52 -4.91 -21.15
C GLU A 272 15.04 -6.32 -20.88
N LYS A 273 15.04 -6.76 -19.63
CA LYS A 273 15.64 -8.02 -19.18
C LYS A 273 14.68 -9.22 -19.24
N TYR A 274 13.40 -9.01 -18.99
CA TYR A 274 12.42 -10.08 -18.83
C TYR A 274 11.34 -10.02 -19.91
N THR A 275 10.91 -11.20 -20.38
CA THR A 275 9.72 -11.35 -21.21
C THR A 275 8.59 -11.94 -20.35
N TRP A 276 7.39 -11.38 -20.48
CA TRP A 276 6.24 -11.84 -19.70
C TRP A 276 5.97 -13.35 -19.87
N LYS A 277 6.09 -13.86 -21.10
CA LYS A 277 5.86 -15.28 -21.40
C LYS A 277 6.76 -16.23 -20.59
N ALA A 278 8.05 -15.92 -20.46
CA ALA A 278 8.99 -16.74 -19.69
C ALA A 278 8.67 -16.70 -18.20
N VAL A 279 8.35 -15.50 -17.68
CA VAL A 279 7.98 -15.31 -16.27
C VAL A 279 6.68 -16.03 -15.93
N GLN A 280 5.67 -15.97 -16.80
CA GLN A 280 4.39 -16.65 -16.58
C GLN A 280 4.57 -18.16 -16.43
N GLN A 281 5.40 -18.79 -17.24
CA GLN A 281 5.69 -20.23 -17.10
C GLN A 281 6.33 -20.58 -15.75
N ASP A 282 7.20 -19.72 -15.23
CA ASP A 282 7.83 -19.95 -13.93
C ASP A 282 6.86 -19.72 -12.77
N LEU A 283 5.93 -18.77 -12.90
CA LEU A 283 4.86 -18.53 -11.93
C LEU A 283 3.91 -19.74 -11.86
N GLU A 284 3.50 -20.28 -13.00
CA GLU A 284 2.66 -21.47 -13.09
C GLU A 284 3.29 -22.69 -12.41
N LYS A 285 4.61 -22.91 -12.58
CA LYS A 285 5.36 -23.96 -11.86
C LYS A 285 5.36 -23.77 -10.37
N LYS A 286 5.28 -22.53 -9.89
CA LYS A 286 5.17 -22.18 -8.44
C LYS A 286 3.74 -22.22 -7.92
N GLY A 287 2.76 -22.59 -8.75
CA GLY A 287 1.35 -22.63 -8.38
C GLY A 287 0.71 -21.24 -8.24
N VAL A 288 1.30 -20.21 -8.87
CA VAL A 288 0.76 -18.85 -8.90
C VAL A 288 0.13 -18.57 -10.26
N LYS A 289 -1.16 -18.24 -10.25
CA LYS A 289 -1.92 -17.86 -11.45
C LYS A 289 -2.04 -16.34 -11.50
N VAL A 290 -1.37 -15.72 -12.46
CA VAL A 290 -1.42 -14.27 -12.66
C VAL A 290 -2.42 -13.94 -13.75
N LEU A 291 -3.47 -13.20 -13.42
CA LEU A 291 -4.53 -12.79 -14.34
C LEU A 291 -4.03 -11.70 -15.29
N PHE A 292 -3.41 -10.68 -14.71
CA PHE A 292 -2.80 -9.55 -15.43
C PHE A 292 -1.58 -9.05 -14.66
N ALA A 293 -0.49 -8.71 -15.36
CA ALA A 293 0.66 -7.97 -14.83
C ALA A 293 1.55 -7.44 -15.95
N GLY A 294 2.41 -6.47 -15.64
CA GLY A 294 3.43 -5.95 -16.54
C GLY A 294 4.80 -6.60 -16.34
N ALA A 295 5.64 -6.61 -17.38
CA ALA A 295 7.02 -7.12 -17.29
C ALA A 295 7.93 -6.31 -16.36
N ASP A 296 7.54 -5.13 -15.99
CA ASP A 296 8.25 -4.29 -15.00
C ASP A 296 8.05 -4.73 -13.55
N GLU A 297 7.01 -5.52 -13.27
CA GLU A 297 6.67 -6.00 -11.92
C GLU A 297 6.99 -7.49 -11.70
N VAL A 298 7.78 -8.09 -12.58
CA VAL A 298 8.20 -9.49 -12.47
C VAL A 298 8.97 -9.76 -11.17
N PRO A 299 8.89 -10.98 -10.59
CA PRO A 299 9.59 -11.33 -9.35
C PRO A 299 11.09 -11.00 -9.37
N GLY A 300 11.74 -11.22 -10.52
CA GLY A 300 13.16 -10.93 -10.72
C GLY A 300 13.55 -9.45 -10.61
N ALA A 301 12.60 -8.52 -10.56
CA ALA A 301 12.85 -7.09 -10.35
C ALA A 301 13.00 -6.71 -8.89
N TYR A 302 12.68 -7.63 -7.96
CA TYR A 302 12.68 -7.40 -6.51
C TYR A 302 13.81 -8.14 -5.81
N LYS A 303 14.17 -7.68 -4.61
CA LYS A 303 15.08 -8.38 -3.71
C LYS A 303 14.39 -9.63 -3.17
N ASP A 304 15.19 -10.55 -2.62
CA ASP A 304 14.66 -11.70 -1.89
C ASP A 304 14.02 -11.24 -0.59
N ILE A 305 12.72 -11.46 -0.45
CA ILE A 305 11.98 -11.02 0.74
C ILE A 305 12.41 -11.79 2.01
N GLU A 306 12.82 -13.04 1.88
CA GLU A 306 13.31 -13.83 3.02
C GLU A 306 14.62 -13.24 3.56
N GLU A 307 15.50 -12.75 2.66
CA GLU A 307 16.70 -12.02 3.06
C GLU A 307 16.34 -10.70 3.73
N VAL A 308 15.44 -9.91 3.13
CA VAL A 308 14.98 -8.64 3.72
C VAL A 308 14.39 -8.86 5.12
N MET A 309 13.63 -9.95 5.32
CA MET A 309 13.04 -10.26 6.63
C MET A 309 14.12 -10.68 7.66
N ARG A 310 15.16 -11.40 7.25
CA ARG A 310 16.28 -11.73 8.15
C ARG A 310 17.05 -10.50 8.60
N GLU A 311 17.32 -9.56 7.67
CA GLU A 311 18.08 -8.34 7.93
C GLU A 311 17.33 -7.32 8.83
N GLN A 312 16.05 -7.52 9.06
CA GLN A 312 15.22 -6.67 9.94
C GLN A 312 14.60 -7.43 11.12
N ALA A 313 15.23 -8.54 11.51
CA ALA A 313 14.75 -9.36 12.63
C ALA A 313 14.77 -8.62 13.99
N ASP A 314 15.53 -7.55 14.11
CA ASP A 314 15.55 -6.64 15.26
C ASP A 314 14.41 -5.60 15.23
N LEU A 315 13.77 -5.36 14.07
CA LEU A 315 12.71 -4.37 13.87
C LEU A 315 11.31 -4.98 14.02
N VAL A 316 11.13 -6.22 13.53
CA VAL A 316 9.83 -6.91 13.50
C VAL A 316 9.95 -8.39 13.87
N ALA A 317 8.87 -8.95 14.40
CA ALA A 317 8.66 -10.39 14.53
C ALA A 317 7.64 -10.86 13.50
N VAL A 318 7.87 -12.01 12.87
CA VAL A 318 6.91 -12.62 11.94
C VAL A 318 5.78 -13.26 12.76
N VAL A 319 4.52 -12.90 12.42
CA VAL A 319 3.30 -13.47 13.00
C VAL A 319 2.70 -14.52 12.07
N ALA A 320 2.60 -14.21 10.77
CA ALA A 320 2.07 -15.13 9.78
C ALA A 320 2.73 -14.92 8.41
N ARG A 321 2.66 -15.96 7.57
CA ARG A 321 3.15 -15.97 6.20
C ARG A 321 1.97 -16.08 5.25
N PHE A 322 1.92 -15.21 4.25
CA PHE A 322 0.96 -15.24 3.16
C PHE A 322 1.65 -15.67 1.87
N ASP A 323 1.21 -16.77 1.28
CA ASP A 323 1.72 -17.27 0.00
C ASP A 323 0.71 -16.98 -1.13
N PRO A 324 1.06 -16.17 -2.14
CA PRO A 324 0.14 -15.78 -3.23
C PRO A 324 -0.25 -16.98 -4.10
N ARG A 325 -1.49 -16.98 -4.61
CA ARG A 325 -2.05 -18.00 -5.49
C ARG A 325 -2.69 -17.43 -6.75
N ILE A 326 -3.47 -16.36 -6.62
CA ILE A 326 -4.19 -15.73 -7.74
C ILE A 326 -3.93 -14.24 -7.66
N VAL A 327 -3.21 -13.70 -8.63
CA VAL A 327 -2.70 -12.32 -8.61
C VAL A 327 -3.27 -11.52 -9.77
N LYS A 328 -3.68 -10.28 -9.49
CA LYS A 328 -4.06 -9.29 -10.50
C LYS A 328 -3.34 -7.98 -10.23
N MET A 329 -2.66 -7.47 -11.26
CA MET A 329 -1.96 -6.18 -11.26
C MET A 329 -2.39 -5.33 -12.44
N CYS A 330 -1.84 -4.12 -12.56
CA CYS A 330 -1.98 -3.30 -13.75
C CYS A 330 -1.13 -3.86 -14.90
N SER A 331 -1.69 -3.97 -16.10
CA SER A 331 -1.01 -4.47 -17.29
C SER A 331 -1.11 -3.54 -18.51
N ASP A 332 -1.68 -2.34 -18.32
CA ASP A 332 -1.95 -1.41 -19.43
C ASP A 332 -0.72 -0.65 -19.95
N GLY A 333 0.47 -0.93 -19.40
CA GLY A 333 1.70 -0.24 -19.76
C GLY A 333 1.76 1.22 -19.28
N SER A 334 0.77 1.67 -18.49
CA SER A 334 0.74 3.01 -17.94
C SER A 334 1.95 3.29 -17.04
N GLN A 335 2.30 4.57 -16.91
CA GLN A 335 3.33 5.02 -15.98
C GLN A 335 2.89 4.69 -14.55
N ALA A 336 3.82 4.27 -13.70
CA ALA A 336 3.54 4.07 -12.29
C ALA A 336 3.11 5.39 -11.63
N GLU A 337 2.17 5.31 -10.69
CA GLU A 337 1.69 6.47 -9.92
C GLU A 337 2.57 6.77 -8.70
N ASP A 338 3.56 5.92 -8.43
CA ASP A 338 4.52 5.97 -7.32
C ASP A 338 5.86 6.69 -7.66
#